data_a1fe8672bc3d932f3540a6a827057bd5
#
_entry.id   a1fe8672bc3d932f3540a6a827057bd5
#
_cell.length_a   1.000
_cell.length_b   1.000
_cell.length_c   1.000
_cell.angle_alpha   90.00
_cell.angle_beta   90.00
_cell.angle_gamma   90.00
#
_symmetry.space_group_name_H-M   'P 1'
#
loop_
_entity.id
_entity.type
_entity.pdbx_description
1 polymer ?
#
loop_
_entity_poly.entity_id
_entity_poly.type
_entity_poly.pdbx_seq_one_letter_code
_entity_poly.pdbx_strand_id
1 'polypeptide(L)'
;MSFDMNDAEQQKSGELIADGTFAKVTMTIRPGGIDGQGEVDQGLLKAPKDPTSDVRMLDCEFTVSEGPHARRKFWQMFTVQGGKVDESGVSIAWKISKSSFRAMIDSALGLDPQDMSEASKQKRILRGLADLSGITFIAKIKVEASDDARYADQNRLDRVVLPGEKEWKLVMDGKDVPASPSRSRGTAAKTASSQPAWSQTKPQSGQQLQPKTPQVATASGRSRRPARLHRQPSRPVPLGSTGEP
;
A
#
# COMPACT_ATOMS: atom_id res chain seq x y z
N MET A 1 5.49 45.49 -2.42
CA MET A 1 5.98 44.57 -3.46
C MET A 1 4.82 43.67 -3.87
N SER A 2 4.55 43.55 -5.16
CA SER A 2 3.59 42.58 -5.72
C SER A 2 4.37 41.59 -6.59
N PHE A 3 3.97 40.33 -6.56
CA PHE A 3 4.52 39.29 -7.41
C PHE A 3 3.50 39.01 -8.51
N ASP A 4 3.94 39.09 -9.76
CA ASP A 4 3.12 38.67 -10.89
C ASP A 4 3.32 37.17 -11.12
N MET A 5 2.22 36.41 -11.10
CA MET A 5 2.21 34.95 -11.30
C MET A 5 1.56 34.56 -12.63
N ASN A 6 1.25 35.54 -13.50
CA ASN A 6 0.57 35.27 -14.78
C ASN A 6 1.49 34.55 -15.79
N ASP A 7 2.80 34.64 -15.62
CA ASP A 7 3.81 33.96 -16.44
C ASP A 7 4.14 32.54 -15.91
N ALA A 8 3.58 32.15 -14.76
CA ALA A 8 3.80 30.82 -14.21
C ALA A 8 3.06 29.76 -15.04
N GLU A 9 3.79 28.69 -15.41
CA GLU A 9 3.15 27.54 -16.03
C GLU A 9 2.13 26.90 -15.09
N GLN A 10 0.99 26.52 -15.65
CA GLN A 10 -0.04 25.82 -14.90
C GLN A 10 0.50 24.51 -14.33
N GLN A 11 0.34 24.30 -13.03
CA GLN A 11 0.78 23.08 -12.37
C GLN A 11 0.03 21.88 -12.96
N LYS A 12 0.74 21.04 -13.71
CA LYS A 12 0.20 19.78 -14.21
C LYS A 12 0.14 18.80 -13.03
N SER A 13 -1.03 18.31 -12.69
CA SER A 13 -1.15 17.14 -11.83
C SER A 13 -0.42 15.98 -12.51
N GLY A 14 0.62 15.43 -11.87
CA GLY A 14 1.40 14.36 -12.47
C GLY A 14 0.53 13.13 -12.68
N GLU A 15 0.47 12.63 -13.91
CA GLU A 15 -0.07 11.30 -14.19
C GLU A 15 0.60 10.26 -13.29
N LEU A 16 -0.14 9.27 -12.83
CA LEU A 16 0.45 8.14 -12.10
C LEU A 16 1.42 7.37 -13.02
N ILE A 17 2.47 6.84 -12.43
CA ILE A 17 3.31 5.85 -13.08
C ILE A 17 2.45 4.61 -13.28
N ALA A 18 2.43 4.04 -14.48
CA ALA A 18 1.60 2.87 -14.78
C ALA A 18 1.87 1.71 -13.84
N ASP A 19 0.80 0.98 -13.48
CA ASP A 19 0.90 -0.18 -12.59
C ASP A 19 1.84 -1.25 -13.17
N GLY A 20 2.72 -1.78 -12.33
CA GLY A 20 3.70 -2.78 -12.71
C GLY A 20 4.93 -2.25 -13.45
N THR A 21 5.15 -0.93 -13.50
CA THR A 21 6.34 -0.32 -14.10
C THR A 21 7.59 -0.68 -13.32
N PHE A 22 8.64 -1.05 -14.05
CA PHE A 22 9.99 -1.24 -13.49
C PHE A 22 10.79 0.04 -13.69
N ALA A 23 11.44 0.51 -12.63
CA ALA A 23 12.24 1.73 -12.70
C ALA A 23 13.40 1.70 -11.71
N LYS A 24 14.47 2.40 -12.06
CA LYS A 24 15.57 2.70 -11.16
C LYS A 24 15.17 3.87 -10.26
N VAL A 25 15.20 3.66 -8.94
CA VAL A 25 14.74 4.65 -7.97
C VAL A 25 15.80 4.92 -6.92
N THR A 26 15.88 6.16 -6.49
CA THR A 26 16.71 6.57 -5.35
C THR A 26 15.80 6.83 -4.15
N MET A 27 16.10 6.19 -3.03
CA MET A 27 15.38 6.38 -1.77
C MET A 27 15.98 7.53 -0.97
N THR A 28 15.13 8.41 -0.46
CA THR A 28 15.48 9.46 0.49
C THR A 28 14.59 9.32 1.72
N ILE A 29 15.18 9.31 2.92
CA ILE A 29 14.44 9.25 4.16
C ILE A 29 14.13 10.67 4.61
N ARG A 30 12.86 10.96 4.87
CA ARG A 30 12.40 12.25 5.38
C ARG A 30 12.43 12.23 6.91
N PRO A 31 13.06 13.24 7.55
CA PRO A 31 13.11 13.31 9.00
C PRO A 31 11.70 13.31 9.62
N GLY A 32 11.52 12.55 10.68
CA GLY A 32 10.26 12.44 11.41
C GLY A 32 10.30 13.04 12.82
N GLY A 33 11.47 13.48 13.29
CA GLY A 33 11.67 14.18 14.56
C GLY A 33 11.90 13.26 15.76
N ILE A 34 11.99 11.94 15.59
CA ILE A 34 12.24 10.98 16.68
C ILE A 34 13.53 10.22 16.37
N ASP A 35 14.36 10.03 17.38
CA ASP A 35 15.61 9.31 17.25
C ASP A 35 15.37 7.80 17.04
N GLY A 36 16.21 7.20 16.21
CA GLY A 36 16.24 5.75 16.02
C GLY A 36 17.21 5.07 16.99
N GLN A 37 17.49 3.80 16.72
CA GLN A 37 18.38 2.98 17.56
C GLN A 37 19.86 3.10 17.14
N GLY A 38 20.14 3.49 15.91
CA GLY A 38 21.49 3.67 15.40
C GLY A 38 22.05 5.03 15.76
N GLU A 39 23.37 5.14 15.94
CA GLU A 39 24.04 6.40 16.22
C GLU A 39 23.77 7.51 15.20
N VAL A 40 23.51 7.11 13.96
CA VAL A 40 23.24 8.01 12.82
C VAL A 40 21.74 8.30 12.60
N ASP A 41 20.86 7.75 13.43
CA ASP A 41 19.40 7.80 13.25
C ASP A 41 18.74 8.96 14.02
N GLN A 42 19.44 10.06 14.24
CA GLN A 42 18.92 11.21 14.98
C GLN A 42 17.78 11.89 14.22
N GLY A 43 16.64 12.09 14.88
CA GLY A 43 15.46 12.73 14.30
C GLY A 43 14.84 11.99 13.10
N LEU A 44 15.21 10.74 12.88
CA LEU A 44 14.90 10.01 11.65
C LEU A 44 13.47 9.44 11.63
N LEU A 45 13.01 8.95 12.78
CA LEU A 45 11.77 8.19 12.88
C LEU A 45 10.55 9.08 13.03
N LYS A 46 9.42 8.59 12.56
CA LYS A 46 8.12 9.26 12.63
C LYS A 46 7.15 8.46 13.49
N ALA A 47 6.43 9.16 14.38
CA ALA A 47 5.30 8.58 15.09
C ALA A 47 4.04 8.57 14.22
N PRO A 48 3.11 7.62 14.44
CA PRO A 48 1.77 7.70 13.88
C PRO A 48 0.98 8.87 14.50
N LYS A 49 -0.16 9.17 13.91
CA LYS A 49 -1.07 10.21 14.43
C LYS A 49 -1.67 9.85 15.79
N ASP A 50 -1.83 8.56 16.05
CA ASP A 50 -2.34 8.06 17.32
C ASP A 50 -1.22 8.09 18.38
N PRO A 51 -1.32 8.94 19.42
CA PRO A 51 -0.30 9.07 20.43
C PRO A 51 -0.17 7.84 21.35
N THR A 52 -1.17 6.96 21.36
CA THR A 52 -1.15 5.72 22.17
C THR A 52 -0.39 4.59 21.48
N SER A 53 -0.03 4.76 20.21
CA SER A 53 0.66 3.75 19.42
C SER A 53 2.17 3.75 19.72
N ASP A 54 2.71 2.57 19.96
CA ASP A 54 4.14 2.31 20.12
C ASP A 54 4.91 2.21 18.79
N VAL A 55 4.19 2.28 17.67
CA VAL A 55 4.77 2.16 16.31
C VAL A 55 5.71 3.32 16.02
N ARG A 56 6.85 3.00 15.40
CA ARG A 56 7.75 3.98 14.77
C ARG A 56 8.00 3.59 13.33
N MET A 57 8.05 4.59 12.48
CA MET A 57 8.09 4.40 11.02
C MET A 57 9.22 5.23 10.40
N LEU A 58 9.75 4.73 9.28
CA LEU A 58 10.53 5.53 8.34
C LEU A 58 9.60 6.09 7.28
N ASP A 59 9.68 7.38 7.02
CA ASP A 59 8.98 8.05 5.94
C ASP A 59 9.91 8.15 4.73
N CYS A 60 9.73 7.25 3.76
CA CYS A 60 10.60 7.12 2.61
C CYS A 60 9.98 7.75 1.37
N GLU A 61 10.74 8.62 0.72
CA GLU A 61 10.48 9.17 -0.61
C GLU A 61 11.33 8.43 -1.63
N PHE A 62 10.72 7.98 -2.71
CA PHE A 62 11.39 7.35 -3.83
C PHE A 62 11.33 8.27 -5.04
N THR A 63 12.47 8.57 -5.60
CA THR A 63 12.58 9.39 -6.82
C THR A 63 13.04 8.50 -7.96
N VAL A 64 12.28 8.45 -9.07
CA VAL A 64 12.70 7.75 -10.29
C VAL A 64 13.91 8.49 -10.87
N SER A 65 15.03 7.78 -11.03
CA SER A 65 16.31 8.38 -11.39
C SER A 65 16.46 8.59 -12.90
N GLU A 66 15.85 7.71 -13.72
CA GLU A 66 16.02 7.72 -15.17
C GLU A 66 14.80 7.16 -15.89
N GLY A 67 14.78 7.28 -17.23
CA GLY A 67 13.71 6.79 -18.09
C GLY A 67 12.52 7.75 -18.21
N PRO A 68 11.40 7.30 -18.80
CA PRO A 68 10.26 8.15 -19.14
C PRO A 68 9.56 8.78 -17.92
N HIS A 69 9.78 8.21 -16.75
CA HIS A 69 9.22 8.68 -15.47
C HIS A 69 10.26 9.39 -14.59
N ALA A 70 11.41 9.77 -15.15
CA ALA A 70 12.48 10.45 -14.40
C ALA A 70 11.95 11.64 -13.59
N ARG A 71 12.48 11.82 -12.37
CA ARG A 71 12.10 12.86 -11.41
C ARG A 71 10.70 12.68 -10.78
N ARG A 72 9.91 11.69 -11.19
CA ARG A 72 8.65 11.38 -10.49
C ARG A 72 8.94 10.79 -9.13
N LYS A 73 8.07 11.12 -8.18
CA LYS A 73 8.22 10.71 -6.78
C LYS A 73 7.00 9.92 -6.32
N PHE A 74 7.25 9.00 -5.42
CA PHE A 74 6.22 8.31 -4.66
C PHE A 74 6.73 8.03 -3.24
N TRP A 75 5.84 7.70 -2.34
CA TRP A 75 6.16 7.61 -0.92
C TRP A 75 5.65 6.31 -0.32
N GLN A 76 6.39 5.82 0.66
CA GLN A 76 5.96 4.69 1.46
C GLN A 76 6.52 4.78 2.87
N MET A 77 5.70 4.41 3.86
CA MET A 77 6.14 4.27 5.23
C MET A 77 6.51 2.82 5.52
N PHE A 78 7.60 2.63 6.25
CA PHE A 78 8.06 1.33 6.72
C PHE A 78 8.06 1.33 8.23
N THR A 79 7.35 0.40 8.84
CA THR A 79 7.37 0.23 10.30
C THR A 79 8.68 -0.39 10.72
N VAL A 80 9.39 0.28 11.64
CA VAL A 80 10.71 -0.17 12.13
C VAL A 80 10.69 -0.58 13.61
N GLN A 81 9.64 -0.22 14.33
CA GLN A 81 9.45 -0.57 15.73
C GLN A 81 7.97 -0.64 16.08
N GLY A 82 7.63 -1.43 17.10
CA GLY A 82 6.30 -1.51 17.69
C GLY A 82 5.30 -2.33 16.87
N GLY A 83 4.03 -2.26 17.25
CA GLY A 83 2.94 -3.00 16.65
C GLY A 83 2.89 -4.47 17.09
N LYS A 84 2.21 -5.31 16.28
CA LYS A 84 2.04 -6.73 16.60
C LYS A 84 3.38 -7.46 16.60
N VAL A 85 3.62 -8.24 17.65
CA VAL A 85 4.80 -9.09 17.78
C VAL A 85 4.46 -10.55 17.46
N ASP A 86 5.45 -11.32 17.07
CA ASP A 86 5.35 -12.76 16.91
C ASP A 86 5.65 -13.49 18.23
N GLU A 87 5.68 -14.83 18.18
CA GLU A 87 5.96 -15.69 19.34
C GLU A 87 7.34 -15.43 19.97
N SER A 88 8.28 -14.86 19.23
CA SER A 88 9.61 -14.48 19.74
C SER A 88 9.69 -13.04 20.27
N GLY A 89 8.56 -12.32 20.32
CA GLY A 89 8.51 -10.93 20.79
C GLY A 89 9.01 -9.90 19.78
N VAL A 90 9.26 -10.29 18.52
CA VAL A 90 9.76 -9.39 17.47
C VAL A 90 8.59 -8.84 16.66
N SER A 91 8.60 -7.54 16.40
CA SER A 91 7.57 -6.90 15.56
C SER A 91 7.51 -7.55 14.17
N ILE A 92 6.31 -8.01 13.81
CA ILE A 92 6.04 -8.62 12.48
C ILE A 92 6.26 -7.59 11.37
N ALA A 93 5.78 -6.36 11.59
CA ALA A 93 5.95 -5.27 10.63
C ALA A 93 7.43 -4.91 10.43
N TRP A 94 8.22 -4.93 11.49
CA TRP A 94 9.67 -4.76 11.40
C TRP A 94 10.34 -5.87 10.57
N LYS A 95 9.97 -7.12 10.77
CA LYS A 95 10.52 -8.23 9.97
C LYS A 95 10.26 -8.02 8.46
N ILE A 96 9.06 -7.56 8.10
CA ILE A 96 8.70 -7.25 6.71
C ILE A 96 9.54 -6.10 6.18
N SER A 97 9.64 -5.00 6.94
CA SER A 97 10.44 -3.84 6.55
C SER A 97 11.92 -4.18 6.41
N LYS A 98 12.47 -4.93 7.36
CA LYS A 98 13.87 -5.41 7.34
C LYS A 98 14.16 -6.27 6.11
N SER A 99 13.23 -7.13 5.72
CA SER A 99 13.35 -7.93 4.49
C SER A 99 13.37 -7.03 3.25
N SER A 100 12.52 -5.99 3.21
CA SER A 100 12.51 -5.02 2.12
C SER A 100 13.79 -4.22 2.04
N PHE A 101 14.32 -3.75 3.17
CA PHE A 101 15.59 -3.02 3.21
C PHE A 101 16.77 -3.89 2.77
N ARG A 102 16.81 -5.15 3.19
CA ARG A 102 17.82 -6.09 2.69
C ARG A 102 17.74 -6.23 1.17
N ALA A 103 16.55 -6.40 0.62
CA ALA A 103 16.36 -6.49 -0.82
C ALA A 103 16.82 -5.20 -1.54
N MET A 104 16.57 -4.02 -0.97
CA MET A 104 17.05 -2.73 -1.52
C MET A 104 18.57 -2.67 -1.55
N ILE A 105 19.24 -3.11 -0.47
CA ILE A 105 20.72 -3.17 -0.41
C ILE A 105 21.24 -4.17 -1.45
N ASP A 106 20.66 -5.37 -1.53
CA ASP A 106 21.09 -6.40 -2.48
C ASP A 106 20.92 -5.91 -3.93
N SER A 107 19.79 -5.26 -4.25
CA SER A 107 19.53 -4.69 -5.56
C SER A 107 20.48 -3.54 -5.89
N ALA A 108 20.76 -2.66 -4.93
CA ALA A 108 21.63 -1.49 -5.12
C ALA A 108 23.10 -1.88 -5.34
N LEU A 109 23.56 -2.90 -4.62
CA LEU A 109 24.97 -3.36 -4.66
C LEU A 109 25.21 -4.53 -5.63
N GLY A 110 24.15 -5.00 -6.32
CA GLY A 110 24.25 -6.14 -7.23
C GLY A 110 24.60 -7.45 -6.52
N LEU A 111 24.19 -7.62 -5.26
CA LEU A 111 24.49 -8.81 -4.46
C LEU A 111 23.50 -9.93 -4.73
N ASP A 112 24.01 -11.17 -4.87
CA ASP A 112 23.14 -12.34 -4.88
C ASP A 112 22.47 -12.47 -3.50
N PRO A 113 21.13 -12.51 -3.42
CA PRO A 113 20.41 -12.67 -2.16
C PRO A 113 20.77 -13.95 -1.39
N GLN A 114 21.24 -14.98 -2.09
CA GLN A 114 21.66 -16.26 -1.52
C GLN A 114 23.14 -16.26 -1.08
N ASP A 115 23.91 -15.27 -1.50
CA ASP A 115 25.31 -15.18 -1.09
C ASP A 115 25.42 -14.77 0.38
N MET A 116 25.88 -15.72 1.20
CA MET A 116 26.11 -15.57 2.63
C MET A 116 27.60 -15.53 2.99
N SER A 117 28.48 -15.23 2.01
CA SER A 117 29.90 -14.99 2.25
C SER A 117 30.10 -13.82 3.23
N GLU A 118 31.21 -13.81 3.96
CA GLU A 118 31.49 -12.72 4.90
C GLU A 118 31.58 -11.37 4.19
N ALA A 119 32.09 -11.32 2.98
CA ALA A 119 32.15 -10.10 2.17
C ALA A 119 30.75 -9.54 1.88
N SER A 120 29.78 -10.40 1.51
CA SER A 120 28.40 -10.00 1.25
C SER A 120 27.62 -9.66 2.52
N LYS A 121 27.89 -10.38 3.62
CA LYS A 121 27.32 -10.05 4.93
C LYS A 121 27.77 -8.67 5.41
N GLN A 122 29.06 -8.35 5.30
CA GLN A 122 29.61 -7.05 5.70
C GLN A 122 28.97 -5.88 4.93
N LYS A 123 28.69 -6.05 3.64
CA LYS A 123 28.02 -5.03 2.82
C LYS A 123 26.56 -4.79 3.23
N ARG A 124 25.94 -5.70 3.97
CA ARG A 124 24.57 -5.60 4.49
C ARG A 124 24.49 -5.06 5.91
N ILE A 125 25.63 -4.76 6.53
CA ILE A 125 25.69 -4.16 7.87
C ILE A 125 25.59 -2.65 7.73
N LEU A 126 24.64 -2.07 8.45
CA LEU A 126 24.41 -0.62 8.51
C LEU A 126 24.79 -0.10 9.89
N ARG A 127 25.30 1.12 9.98
CA ARG A 127 25.51 1.83 11.25
C ARG A 127 24.18 2.29 11.86
N GLY A 128 23.20 2.53 11.00
CA GLY A 128 21.84 2.89 11.34
C GLY A 128 20.97 2.92 10.08
N LEU A 129 19.67 3.15 10.26
CA LEU A 129 18.71 3.20 9.15
C LEU A 129 18.93 4.41 8.22
N ALA A 130 19.57 5.46 8.73
CA ALA A 130 19.96 6.64 7.93
C ALA A 130 20.89 6.28 6.77
N ASP A 131 21.70 5.21 6.87
CA ASP A 131 22.58 4.74 5.80
C ASP A 131 21.81 4.24 4.56
N LEU A 132 20.51 3.98 4.71
CA LEU A 132 19.61 3.64 3.58
C LEU A 132 19.25 4.87 2.74
N SER A 133 19.44 6.09 3.23
CA SER A 133 19.13 7.30 2.48
C SER A 133 20.15 7.52 1.38
N GLY A 134 19.67 7.74 0.15
CA GLY A 134 20.50 7.91 -1.04
C GLY A 134 20.80 6.62 -1.79
N ILE A 135 20.41 5.43 -1.30
CA ILE A 135 20.59 4.20 -2.07
C ILE A 135 19.73 4.20 -3.33
N THR A 136 20.29 3.66 -4.41
CA THR A 136 19.61 3.55 -5.70
C THR A 136 19.47 2.07 -6.06
N PHE A 137 18.25 1.63 -6.36
CA PHE A 137 17.94 0.24 -6.64
C PHE A 137 16.84 0.13 -7.70
N ILE A 138 16.56 -1.09 -8.18
CA ILE A 138 15.48 -1.34 -9.13
C ILE A 138 14.20 -1.70 -8.38
N ALA A 139 13.15 -0.93 -8.65
CA ALA A 139 11.83 -1.08 -8.06
C ALA A 139 10.80 -1.50 -9.11
N LYS A 140 9.87 -2.35 -8.71
CA LYS A 140 8.58 -2.49 -9.38
C LYS A 140 7.57 -1.60 -8.66
N ILE A 141 6.89 -0.74 -9.41
CA ILE A 141 5.97 0.27 -8.89
C ILE A 141 4.54 -0.20 -9.16
N LYS A 142 3.67 -0.09 -8.17
CA LYS A 142 2.23 -0.37 -8.31
C LYS A 142 1.42 0.91 -8.19
N VAL A 143 0.20 0.86 -8.69
CA VAL A 143 -0.85 1.82 -8.38
C VAL A 143 -1.71 1.23 -7.26
N GLU A 144 -1.80 1.93 -6.15
CA GLU A 144 -2.66 1.57 -5.03
C GLU A 144 -3.89 2.48 -5.05
N ALA A 145 -5.06 1.85 -5.21
CA ALA A 145 -6.32 2.57 -5.17
C ALA A 145 -6.57 3.12 -3.77
N SER A 146 -7.11 4.32 -3.69
CA SER A 146 -7.52 4.90 -2.42
C SER A 146 -8.85 4.29 -1.97
N ASP A 147 -8.92 3.82 -0.73
CA ASP A 147 -10.18 3.37 -0.13
C ASP A 147 -11.15 4.53 0.14
N ASP A 148 -10.67 5.76 0.17
CA ASP A 148 -11.44 6.97 0.39
C ASP A 148 -11.54 7.77 -0.92
N ALA A 149 -12.75 7.93 -1.44
CA ALA A 149 -13.01 8.66 -2.69
C ALA A 149 -12.54 10.13 -2.70
N ARG A 150 -12.19 10.69 -1.53
CA ARG A 150 -11.61 12.04 -1.42
C ARG A 150 -10.13 12.10 -1.80
N TYR A 151 -9.46 10.96 -1.88
CA TYR A 151 -8.04 10.89 -2.21
C TYR A 151 -7.86 10.17 -3.54
N ALA A 152 -6.94 10.68 -4.35
CA ALA A 152 -6.54 10.03 -5.59
C ALA A 152 -5.70 8.77 -5.31
N ASP A 153 -5.72 7.85 -6.27
CA ASP A 153 -4.83 6.70 -6.30
C ASP A 153 -3.37 7.16 -6.20
N GLN A 154 -2.52 6.29 -5.68
CA GLN A 154 -1.12 6.61 -5.42
C GLN A 154 -0.17 5.55 -5.95
N ASN A 155 1.00 5.99 -6.41
CA ASN A 155 2.08 5.05 -6.66
C ASN A 155 2.71 4.57 -5.35
N ARG A 156 3.02 3.28 -5.28
CA ARG A 156 3.68 2.62 -4.15
C ARG A 156 4.75 1.66 -4.67
N LEU A 157 5.69 1.34 -3.82
CA LEU A 157 6.61 0.24 -4.07
C LEU A 157 5.83 -1.08 -4.01
N ASP A 158 5.79 -1.82 -5.11
CA ASP A 158 5.25 -3.18 -5.14
C ASP A 158 6.27 -4.16 -4.54
N ARG A 159 7.45 -4.18 -5.13
CA ARG A 159 8.59 -4.95 -4.64
C ARG A 159 9.91 -4.39 -5.17
N VAL A 160 10.97 -4.80 -4.54
CA VAL A 160 12.33 -4.60 -5.04
C VAL A 160 12.67 -5.70 -6.06
N VAL A 161 13.32 -5.34 -7.15
CA VAL A 161 13.79 -6.29 -8.17
C VAL A 161 15.23 -6.67 -7.85
N LEU A 162 15.51 -7.97 -7.81
CA LEU A 162 16.79 -8.50 -7.35
C LEU A 162 17.74 -8.79 -8.52
N PRO A 163 19.07 -8.81 -8.30
CA PRO A 163 20.07 -8.97 -9.37
C PRO A 163 19.94 -10.25 -10.21
N GLY A 164 19.35 -11.31 -9.65
CA GLY A 164 19.06 -12.55 -10.39
C GLY A 164 17.90 -12.48 -11.37
N GLU A 165 17.10 -11.39 -11.32
CA GLU A 165 15.92 -11.23 -12.17
C GLU A 165 16.31 -10.60 -13.52
N LYS A 166 15.61 -11.01 -14.59
CA LYS A 166 15.82 -10.49 -15.94
C LYS A 166 15.59 -8.97 -16.01
N GLU A 167 14.55 -8.51 -15.35
CA GLU A 167 14.13 -7.10 -15.31
C GLU A 167 15.20 -6.22 -14.66
N TRP A 168 15.87 -6.71 -13.61
CA TRP A 168 16.95 -5.97 -12.98
C TRP A 168 18.07 -5.65 -13.96
N LYS A 169 18.51 -6.66 -14.72
CA LYS A 169 19.58 -6.50 -15.71
C LYS A 169 19.20 -5.53 -16.84
N LEU A 170 17.96 -5.64 -17.33
CA LEU A 170 17.47 -4.78 -18.41
C LEU A 170 17.41 -3.32 -17.97
N VAL A 171 16.86 -3.03 -16.78
CA VAL A 171 16.79 -1.67 -16.26
C VAL A 171 18.19 -1.12 -15.95
N MET A 172 19.11 -1.93 -15.40
CA MET A 172 20.49 -1.51 -15.16
C MET A 172 21.23 -1.18 -16.47
N ASP A 173 20.90 -1.87 -17.57
CA ASP A 173 21.45 -1.59 -18.90
C ASP A 173 20.75 -0.38 -19.59
N GLY A 174 19.84 0.31 -18.93
CA GLY A 174 19.07 1.41 -19.48
C GLY A 174 18.05 1.01 -20.53
N LYS A 175 17.64 -0.27 -20.56
CA LYS A 175 16.62 -0.78 -21.49
C LYS A 175 15.23 -0.68 -20.90
N ASP A 176 14.27 -0.33 -21.72
CA ASP A 176 12.87 -0.32 -21.33
C ASP A 176 12.37 -1.74 -21.04
N VAL A 177 11.71 -1.90 -19.91
CA VAL A 177 11.07 -3.15 -19.50
C VAL A 177 9.56 -2.95 -19.55
N PRO A 178 8.82 -3.79 -20.29
CA PRO A 178 7.37 -3.70 -20.33
C PRO A 178 6.77 -3.79 -18.93
N ALA A 179 5.80 -2.92 -18.65
CA ALA A 179 5.08 -2.96 -17.39
C ALA A 179 4.39 -4.32 -17.21
N SER A 180 4.51 -4.88 -16.00
CA SER A 180 3.87 -6.14 -15.60
C SER A 180 2.93 -5.85 -14.44
N PRO A 181 1.64 -5.56 -14.69
CA PRO A 181 0.71 -5.19 -13.66
C PRO A 181 0.67 -6.18 -12.51
N SER A 182 0.66 -5.66 -11.31
CA SER A 182 0.55 -6.48 -10.10
C SER A 182 -0.80 -7.14 -10.08
N ARG A 183 -0.85 -8.46 -9.91
CA ARG A 183 -2.12 -9.15 -9.70
C ARG A 183 -2.72 -8.64 -8.39
N SER A 184 -3.61 -7.65 -8.49
CA SER A 184 -4.39 -7.22 -7.34
C SER A 184 -5.15 -8.43 -6.79
N ARG A 185 -4.92 -8.79 -5.55
CA ARG A 185 -5.79 -9.72 -4.83
C ARG A 185 -7.18 -9.10 -4.80
N GLY A 186 -8.03 -9.52 -5.74
CA GLY A 186 -9.48 -9.44 -5.67
C GLY A 186 -10.09 -8.06 -5.41
N THR A 187 -10.03 -7.18 -6.38
CA THR A 187 -11.15 -6.31 -6.71
C THR A 187 -11.55 -6.66 -8.12
N ALA A 188 -12.74 -7.27 -8.24
CA ALA A 188 -13.34 -7.54 -9.53
C ALA A 188 -13.32 -6.24 -10.34
N ALA A 189 -12.66 -6.29 -11.48
CA ALA A 189 -12.67 -5.20 -12.44
C ALA A 189 -14.13 -4.82 -12.70
N LYS A 190 -14.55 -3.67 -12.21
CA LYS A 190 -15.70 -2.97 -12.78
C LYS A 190 -15.27 -2.54 -14.17
N THR A 191 -15.53 -3.39 -15.12
CA THR A 191 -15.55 -3.02 -16.54
C THR A 191 -16.60 -1.92 -16.67
N ALA A 192 -16.14 -0.68 -16.65
CA ALA A 192 -16.97 0.44 -17.02
C ALA A 192 -17.22 0.33 -18.53
N SER A 193 -18.31 -0.35 -18.87
CA SER A 193 -18.96 -0.21 -20.16
C SER A 193 -19.54 1.22 -20.17
N SER A 194 -18.80 2.16 -20.69
CA SER A 194 -19.27 3.52 -20.94
C SER A 194 -20.06 3.57 -22.25
N GLN A 195 -21.26 3.04 -22.23
CA GLN A 195 -22.29 3.44 -23.17
C GLN A 195 -23.45 4.06 -22.41
N PRO A 196 -23.77 5.34 -22.67
CA PRO A 196 -24.90 5.99 -22.02
C PRO A 196 -26.20 5.31 -22.45
N ALA A 197 -27.11 5.10 -21.52
CA ALA A 197 -28.38 4.37 -21.72
C ALA A 197 -29.35 5.01 -22.71
N TRP A 198 -29.06 6.15 -23.29
CA TRP A 198 -29.90 6.85 -24.26
C TRP A 198 -29.62 6.52 -25.74
N SER A 199 -28.62 5.69 -26.05
CA SER A 199 -28.27 5.31 -27.44
C SER A 199 -28.92 3.99 -27.94
N GLN A 200 -29.85 3.40 -27.17
CA GLN A 200 -30.61 2.25 -27.63
C GLN A 200 -32.02 2.66 -28.10
N THR A 201 -32.11 3.19 -29.31
CA THR A 201 -33.36 3.31 -30.02
C THR A 201 -33.65 1.96 -30.69
N LYS A 202 -34.58 1.19 -30.15
CA LYS A 202 -35.16 0.04 -30.83
C LYS A 202 -36.25 0.53 -31.78
N PRO A 203 -36.31 0.04 -33.04
CA PRO A 203 -37.45 0.30 -33.89
C PRO A 203 -38.68 -0.49 -33.41
N GLN A 204 -39.74 0.24 -33.30
CA GLN A 204 -41.06 -0.25 -32.93
C GLN A 204 -41.67 -0.92 -34.17
N SER A 205 -41.97 -2.22 -34.11
CA SER A 205 -42.91 -2.84 -35.01
C SER A 205 -44.13 -3.25 -34.18
N GLY A 206 -45.29 -2.74 -34.64
CA GLY A 206 -46.54 -2.86 -33.93
C GLY A 206 -47.19 -4.25 -34.02
N GLN A 207 -48.02 -4.53 -33.03
CA GLN A 207 -49.29 -5.25 -33.21
C GLN A 207 -50.11 -5.25 -31.93
N GLN A 208 -51.27 -4.60 -32.05
CA GLN A 208 -52.64 -5.03 -31.70
C GLN A 208 -52.98 -5.34 -30.23
N LEU A 209 -53.92 -4.52 -29.84
CA LEU A 209 -54.79 -4.55 -28.67
C LEU A 209 -55.66 -5.83 -28.59
N GLN A 210 -55.80 -6.40 -27.39
CA GLN A 210 -57.08 -6.96 -26.93
C GLN A 210 -57.14 -6.90 -25.39
N PRO A 211 -58.32 -6.48 -24.82
CA PRO A 211 -58.53 -6.38 -23.39
C PRO A 211 -59.19 -7.64 -22.84
N LYS A 212 -58.79 -8.07 -21.65
CA LYS A 212 -59.65 -8.93 -20.80
C LYS A 212 -59.54 -8.55 -19.33
N THR A 213 -60.69 -8.40 -18.80
CA THR A 213 -61.24 -8.02 -17.50
C THR A 213 -60.77 -8.88 -16.31
N PRO A 214 -61.06 -8.38 -15.08
CA PRO A 214 -60.42 -8.80 -13.85
C PRO A 214 -61.10 -10.01 -13.18
N GLN A 215 -60.35 -10.77 -12.41
CA GLN A 215 -60.94 -11.69 -11.45
C GLN A 215 -60.37 -11.48 -10.06
N VAL A 216 -61.38 -11.22 -9.19
CA VAL A 216 -61.28 -11.10 -7.75
C VAL A 216 -61.33 -12.50 -7.11
N ALA A 217 -60.72 -12.65 -6.01
CA ALA A 217 -60.99 -13.50 -4.85
C ALA A 217 -59.66 -14.16 -4.33
N THR A 218 -59.38 -14.33 -3.12
CA THR A 218 -59.97 -14.20 -1.79
C THR A 218 -58.89 -14.56 -0.77
N ALA A 219 -59.00 -13.92 0.33
CA ALA A 219 -58.41 -14.11 1.62
C ALA A 219 -58.13 -15.53 2.14
N SER A 220 -57.19 -15.59 3.04
CA SER A 220 -57.11 -16.44 4.25
C SER A 220 -55.63 -16.84 4.48
N GLY A 221 -54.98 -16.66 5.60
CA GLY A 221 -55.22 -16.85 6.95
C GLY A 221 -53.94 -16.70 7.76
N ARG A 222 -54.04 -16.03 8.80
CA ARG A 222 -53.43 -16.12 10.10
C ARG A 222 -52.38 -17.23 10.37
N SER A 223 -51.21 -16.82 11.00
CA SER A 223 -50.84 -17.35 12.34
C SER A 223 -49.55 -16.69 12.81
N ARG A 224 -49.59 -15.80 13.77
CA ARG A 224 -49.13 -15.83 15.18
C ARG A 224 -47.68 -16.25 15.45
N ARG A 225 -47.00 -15.25 16.06
CA ARG A 225 -45.82 -15.26 16.94
C ARG A 225 -45.83 -16.42 17.95
N PRO A 226 -44.68 -16.72 18.64
CA PRO A 226 -44.21 -15.81 19.68
C PRO A 226 -42.67 -15.68 19.81
N ALA A 227 -42.31 -14.65 20.57
CA ALA A 227 -41.01 -14.32 21.12
C ALA A 227 -40.46 -15.41 22.07
N ARG A 228 -39.13 -15.56 22.06
CA ARG A 228 -38.44 -16.19 23.17
C ARG A 228 -37.25 -15.33 23.63
N LEU A 229 -37.43 -14.74 24.80
CA LEU A 229 -36.36 -14.27 25.69
C LEU A 229 -35.51 -15.49 26.12
N HIS A 230 -34.19 -15.31 26.14
CA HIS A 230 -33.30 -16.03 27.08
C HIS A 230 -32.12 -15.08 27.35
N ARG A 231 -32.18 -14.45 28.54
CA ARG A 231 -31.52 -14.72 29.80
C ARG A 231 -30.01 -14.88 29.69
N GLN A 232 -29.31 -13.83 30.15
CA GLN A 232 -27.93 -13.90 30.62
C GLN A 232 -27.82 -14.80 31.86
N PRO A 233 -26.68 -15.40 32.08
CA PRO A 233 -26.23 -15.67 33.43
C PRO A 233 -24.96 -14.90 33.81
N SER A 234 -25.00 -14.52 35.04
CA SER A 234 -24.13 -13.76 35.88
C SER A 234 -22.71 -14.32 36.00
N ARG A 235 -21.79 -13.39 36.26
CA ARG A 235 -20.42 -13.62 36.80
C ARG A 235 -20.47 -14.36 38.15
N PRO A 236 -19.37 -15.02 38.49
CA PRO A 236 -18.85 -14.94 39.87
C PRO A 236 -17.43 -14.35 39.92
N VAL A 237 -17.26 -13.46 40.89
CA VAL A 237 -16.00 -12.97 41.44
C VAL A 237 -15.45 -14.04 42.39
N PRO A 238 -14.15 -14.28 42.48
CA PRO A 238 -13.56 -14.76 43.70
C PRO A 238 -12.70 -13.69 44.39
N LEU A 239 -13.01 -13.55 45.67
CA LEU A 239 -12.22 -12.87 46.65
C LEU A 239 -10.88 -13.59 46.91
N GLY A 240 -9.90 -12.79 47.13
CA GLY A 240 -8.93 -12.68 48.19
C GLY A 240 -8.21 -13.93 48.70
N SER A 241 -6.89 -13.81 48.77
CA SER A 241 -6.16 -14.29 49.95
C SER A 241 -4.83 -13.53 50.06
N THR A 242 -4.75 -12.84 51.13
CA THR A 242 -3.64 -12.34 51.96
C THR A 242 -2.54 -13.38 52.19
N GLY A 243 -1.31 -12.92 52.31
CA GLY A 243 -0.23 -13.67 52.99
C GLY A 243 1.14 -13.08 52.72
N GLU A 244 1.58 -12.14 53.57
CA GLU A 244 2.99 -11.95 53.96
C GLU A 244 3.45 -13.07 54.93
N PRO A 245 4.70 -13.21 55.22
CA PRO A 245 5.72 -12.18 55.48
C PRO A 245 6.88 -12.14 54.48
#